data_432ba930ec631dc4516300cbfa26b089
#
_entry.id   432ba930ec631dc4516300cbfa26b089
#
_cell.length_a   1.000
_cell.length_b   1.000
_cell.length_c   1.000
_cell.angle_alpha   90.00
_cell.angle_beta   90.00
_cell.angle_gamma   90.00
#
_symmetry.space_group_name_H-M   'P 1'
#
loop_
_entity.id
_entity.type
_entity.pdbx_description
1 polymer ?
#
loop_
_entity_poly.entity_id
_entity_poly.type
_entity_poly.pdbx_seq_one_letter_code
_entity_poly.pdbx_strand_id
1 'polypeptide(L)'
;AGWLKCMSIEDVVLVRKMVKEPHEFGQTLGHFYETEGLTELVFNLLLEPEDDKFVCGYLQGMESARGEEETIEYLEGLKYRHTDKELAAVLHYLFPSPQLFAFVETTKEPIQKEYWEKYSYGSFGHYDDTRARMYLIRWFPSAVL
;
A
#
# COMPACT_ATOMS: atom_id res chain seq x y z
N ALA A 1 11.38 7.55 -19.58
CA ALA A 1 11.94 8.06 -18.63
C ALA A 1 12.30 9.54 -18.58
N GLY A 2 12.97 10.13 -19.60
CA GLY A 2 13.29 11.56 -19.55
C GLY A 2 12.08 12.48 -19.47
N TRP A 3 10.98 12.15 -20.12
CA TRP A 3 9.77 12.95 -20.12
C TRP A 3 9.07 12.99 -18.76
N LEU A 4 9.21 11.93 -17.94
CA LEU A 4 8.62 11.89 -16.61
C LEU A 4 9.23 12.95 -15.67
N LYS A 5 10.51 13.30 -15.88
CA LYS A 5 11.18 14.32 -15.06
C LYS A 5 10.62 15.71 -15.29
N CYS A 6 9.99 15.94 -16.45
CA CYS A 6 9.39 17.22 -16.80
C CYS A 6 7.90 17.28 -16.47
N MET A 7 7.33 16.17 -15.99
CA MET A 7 5.90 16.07 -15.68
C MET A 7 5.60 16.72 -14.32
N SER A 8 4.66 17.67 -14.32
CA SER A 8 4.20 18.30 -13.08
C SER A 8 3.20 17.41 -12.34
N ILE A 9 2.90 17.76 -11.10
CA ILE A 9 1.87 17.07 -10.32
C ILE A 9 0.52 17.14 -11.05
N GLU A 10 0.19 18.29 -11.63
CA GLU A 10 -1.05 18.47 -12.40
C GLU A 10 -1.10 17.56 -13.61
N ASP A 11 0.03 17.33 -14.26
CA ASP A 11 0.10 16.39 -15.38
C ASP A 11 -0.16 14.97 -14.92
N VAL A 12 0.39 14.57 -13.77
CA VAL A 12 0.15 13.25 -13.19
C VAL A 12 -1.33 13.06 -12.88
N VAL A 13 -1.98 14.07 -12.31
CA VAL A 13 -3.41 14.04 -12.00
C VAL A 13 -4.24 13.72 -13.25
N LEU A 14 -3.87 14.30 -14.37
CA LEU A 14 -4.59 14.07 -15.65
C LEU A 14 -4.21 12.74 -16.29
N VAL A 15 -2.91 12.46 -16.39
CA VAL A 15 -2.40 11.30 -17.12
C VAL A 15 -2.81 9.98 -16.48
N ARG A 16 -2.88 9.92 -15.15
CA ARG A 16 -3.22 8.67 -14.46
C ARG A 16 -4.56 8.08 -14.90
N LYS A 17 -5.49 8.92 -15.32
CA LYS A 17 -6.82 8.49 -15.78
C LYS A 17 -6.84 8.01 -17.24
N MET A 18 -5.79 8.34 -17.98
CA MET A 18 -5.71 8.10 -19.41
C MET A 18 -4.84 6.90 -19.79
N VAL A 19 -3.97 6.47 -18.90
CA VAL A 19 -3.04 5.37 -19.18
C VAL A 19 -3.77 4.02 -19.16
N LYS A 20 -3.33 3.09 -20.00
CA LYS A 20 -3.88 1.74 -20.06
C LYS A 20 -3.53 0.91 -18.82
N GLU A 21 -2.34 1.14 -18.28
CA GLU A 21 -1.80 0.37 -17.16
C GLU A 21 -1.53 1.30 -15.97
N PRO A 22 -2.58 1.69 -15.22
CA PRO A 22 -2.39 2.61 -14.08
C PRO A 22 -1.43 2.07 -13.02
N HIS A 23 -1.43 0.77 -12.78
CA HIS A 23 -0.53 0.16 -11.81
C HIS A 23 0.94 0.33 -12.22
N GLU A 24 1.26 0.05 -13.48
CA GLU A 24 2.63 0.20 -14.00
C GLU A 24 3.08 1.67 -13.98
N PHE A 25 2.17 2.58 -14.33
CA PHE A 25 2.45 4.01 -14.27
C PHE A 25 2.77 4.44 -12.85
N GLY A 26 1.92 4.07 -11.90
CA GLY A 26 2.14 4.35 -10.48
C GLY A 26 3.46 3.75 -9.99
N GLN A 27 3.73 2.49 -10.33
CA GLN A 27 4.94 1.80 -9.92
C GLN A 27 6.21 2.50 -10.42
N THR A 28 6.22 2.95 -11.67
CA THR A 28 7.34 3.70 -12.22
C THR A 28 7.56 5.01 -11.47
N LEU A 29 6.48 5.74 -11.21
CA LEU A 29 6.59 6.99 -10.45
C LEU A 29 7.08 6.75 -9.02
N GLY A 30 6.56 5.76 -8.34
CA GLY A 30 6.94 5.45 -6.96
C GLY A 30 8.38 4.97 -6.84
N HIS A 31 8.83 4.18 -7.80
CA HIS A 31 10.19 3.62 -7.76
C HIS A 31 11.26 4.65 -8.15
N PHE A 32 11.03 5.42 -9.21
CA PHE A 32 12.08 6.27 -9.81
C PHE A 32 11.89 7.77 -9.58
N TYR A 33 10.69 8.23 -9.31
CA TYR A 33 10.36 9.65 -9.31
C TYR A 33 9.61 10.11 -8.05
N GLU A 34 9.77 9.37 -6.96
CA GLU A 34 9.13 9.73 -5.69
C GLU A 34 9.51 11.15 -5.29
N THR A 35 8.50 11.96 -4.98
CA THR A 35 8.65 13.29 -4.40
C THR A 35 7.61 13.46 -3.31
N GLU A 36 7.81 14.46 -2.45
CA GLU A 36 6.84 14.79 -1.41
C GLU A 36 5.48 15.13 -2.01
N GLY A 37 5.46 15.90 -3.11
CA GLY A 37 4.22 16.27 -3.79
C GLY A 37 3.47 15.08 -4.38
N LEU A 38 4.18 14.14 -4.99
CA LEU A 38 3.56 12.93 -5.54
C LEU A 38 3.02 12.04 -4.42
N THR A 39 3.77 11.90 -3.35
CA THR A 39 3.33 11.10 -2.20
C THR A 39 2.08 11.70 -1.57
N GLU A 40 2.03 13.03 -1.43
CA GLU A 40 0.85 13.71 -0.93
C GLU A 40 -0.36 13.49 -1.83
N LEU A 41 -0.18 13.57 -3.15
CA LEU A 41 -1.24 13.27 -4.11
C LEU A 41 -1.76 11.84 -3.91
N VAL A 42 -0.87 10.86 -3.80
CA VAL A 42 -1.24 9.46 -3.62
C VAL A 42 -2.03 9.26 -2.34
N PHE A 43 -1.62 9.92 -1.24
CA PHE A 43 -2.36 9.81 0.02
C PHE A 43 -3.75 10.46 -0.08
N ASN A 44 -3.91 11.51 -0.87
CA ASN A 44 -5.22 12.10 -1.13
C ASN A 44 -6.14 11.17 -1.93
N LEU A 45 -5.57 10.25 -2.71
CA LEU A 45 -6.32 9.29 -3.53
C LEU A 45 -6.48 7.92 -2.86
N LEU A 46 -5.92 7.76 -1.69
CA LEU A 46 -5.75 6.47 -1.02
C LEU A 46 -7.06 5.69 -0.82
N LEU A 47 -8.14 6.40 -0.53
CA LEU A 47 -9.44 5.79 -0.26
C LEU A 47 -10.40 5.86 -1.45
N GLU A 48 -9.92 6.31 -2.62
CA GLU A 48 -10.73 6.41 -3.81
C GLU A 48 -10.67 5.10 -4.61
N PRO A 49 -11.78 4.34 -4.73
CA PRO A 49 -11.75 3.04 -5.42
C PRO A 49 -11.30 3.10 -6.87
N GLU A 50 -11.61 4.19 -7.57
CA GLU A 50 -11.25 4.35 -8.99
C GLU A 50 -9.75 4.51 -9.22
N ASP A 51 -9.01 4.92 -8.20
CA ASP A 51 -7.57 5.13 -8.27
C ASP A 51 -6.77 3.98 -7.64
N ASP A 52 -7.44 2.91 -7.29
CA ASP A 52 -6.89 1.74 -6.60
C ASP A 52 -5.59 1.22 -7.25
N LYS A 53 -5.61 0.98 -8.54
CA LYS A 53 -4.46 0.44 -9.26
C LYS A 53 -3.28 1.40 -9.27
N PHE A 54 -3.54 2.69 -9.48
CA PHE A 54 -2.50 3.70 -9.49
C PHE A 54 -1.84 3.82 -8.11
N VAL A 55 -2.65 3.92 -7.07
CA VAL A 55 -2.18 4.02 -5.68
C VAL A 55 -1.38 2.79 -5.28
N CYS A 56 -1.90 1.61 -5.57
CA CYS A 56 -1.22 0.35 -5.29
C CYS A 56 0.14 0.31 -5.99
N GLY A 57 0.18 0.66 -7.26
CA GLY A 57 1.43 0.69 -8.02
C GLY A 57 2.44 1.63 -7.39
N TYR A 58 2.03 2.87 -7.06
CA TYR A 58 2.93 3.86 -6.47
C TYR A 58 3.53 3.35 -5.15
N LEU A 59 2.71 2.83 -4.26
CA LEU A 59 3.18 2.35 -2.96
C LEU A 59 4.11 1.14 -3.11
N GLN A 60 3.81 0.23 -4.02
CA GLN A 60 4.68 -0.90 -4.29
C GLN A 60 6.00 -0.47 -4.95
N GLY A 61 5.96 0.55 -5.79
CA GLY A 61 7.18 1.14 -6.37
C GLY A 61 8.08 1.75 -5.31
N MET A 62 7.49 2.50 -4.38
CA MET A 62 8.22 3.05 -3.23
C MET A 62 8.85 1.94 -2.39
N GLU A 63 8.08 0.90 -2.11
CA GLU A 63 8.55 -0.25 -1.34
C GLU A 63 9.75 -0.93 -2.02
N SER A 64 9.65 -1.13 -3.31
CA SER A 64 10.70 -1.73 -4.12
C SER A 64 11.99 -0.88 -4.09
N ALA A 65 11.85 0.44 -4.17
CA ALA A 65 13.00 1.35 -4.18
C ALA A 65 13.67 1.45 -2.81
N ARG A 66 12.89 1.43 -1.73
CA ARG A 66 13.40 1.59 -0.36
C ARG A 66 13.98 0.29 0.20
N GLY A 67 13.39 -0.83 -0.19
CA GLY A 67 13.65 -2.10 0.45
C GLY A 67 12.80 -2.26 1.72
N GLU A 68 12.84 -3.45 2.28
CA GLU A 68 11.96 -3.87 3.36
C GLU A 68 12.16 -3.07 4.65
N GLU A 69 13.42 -2.90 5.06
CA GLU A 69 13.76 -2.22 6.31
C GLU A 69 13.35 -0.75 6.29
N GLU A 70 13.69 -0.03 5.22
CA GLU A 70 13.32 1.38 5.08
C GLU A 70 11.82 1.58 4.94
N THR A 71 11.13 0.62 4.33
CA THR A 71 9.68 0.66 4.22
C THR A 71 9.03 0.59 5.61
N ILE A 72 9.52 -0.30 6.47
CA ILE A 72 9.01 -0.40 7.85
C ILE A 72 9.26 0.90 8.63
N GLU A 73 10.43 1.51 8.47
CA GLU A 73 10.72 2.80 9.11
C GLU A 73 9.75 3.89 8.65
N TYR A 74 9.45 3.91 7.35
CA TYR A 74 8.49 4.84 6.77
C TYR A 74 7.10 4.64 7.38
N LEU A 75 6.67 3.39 7.51
CA LEU A 75 5.39 3.05 8.10
C LEU A 75 5.29 3.48 9.57
N GLU A 76 6.37 3.36 10.32
CA GLU A 76 6.41 3.84 11.71
C GLU A 76 6.09 5.34 11.77
N GLY A 77 6.63 6.12 10.84
CA GLY A 77 6.32 7.55 10.75
C GLY A 77 4.86 7.83 10.42
N LEU A 78 4.22 6.99 9.63
CA LEU A 78 2.82 7.17 9.24
C LEU A 78 1.85 6.98 10.40
N LYS A 79 2.20 6.19 11.42
CA LYS A 79 1.33 5.96 12.58
C LYS A 79 0.88 7.26 13.25
N TYR A 80 1.71 8.28 13.18
CA TYR A 80 1.47 9.54 13.90
C TYR A 80 0.89 10.65 13.02
N ARG A 81 0.74 10.41 11.73
CA ARG A 81 0.33 11.44 10.77
C ARG A 81 -0.96 11.16 10.03
N HIS A 82 -1.42 9.92 10.06
CA HIS A 82 -2.56 9.49 9.25
C HIS A 82 -3.61 8.78 10.08
N THR A 83 -4.84 8.77 9.55
CA THR A 83 -5.96 8.09 10.20
C THR A 83 -5.74 6.57 10.16
N ASP A 84 -6.48 5.87 11.02
CA ASP A 84 -6.45 4.40 11.06
C ASP A 84 -6.84 3.80 9.70
N LYS A 85 -7.83 4.40 9.05
CA LYS A 85 -8.31 3.96 7.74
C LYS A 85 -7.26 4.12 6.65
N GLU A 86 -6.55 5.24 6.66
CA GLU A 86 -5.48 5.50 5.72
C GLU A 86 -4.31 4.54 5.93
N LEU A 87 -3.91 4.34 7.17
CA LEU A 87 -2.82 3.41 7.47
C LEU A 87 -3.19 1.97 7.06
N ALA A 88 -4.40 1.54 7.37
CA ALA A 88 -4.87 0.21 6.97
C ALA A 88 -4.85 0.04 5.44
N ALA A 89 -5.23 1.08 4.70
CA ALA A 89 -5.19 1.04 3.24
C ALA A 89 -3.76 0.92 2.71
N VAL A 90 -2.82 1.69 3.25
CA VAL A 90 -1.40 1.59 2.86
C VAL A 90 -0.89 0.18 3.08
N LEU A 91 -1.14 -0.38 4.26
CA LEU A 91 -0.69 -1.73 4.59
C LEU A 91 -1.24 -2.78 3.62
N HIS A 92 -2.50 -2.61 3.24
CA HIS A 92 -3.16 -3.52 2.30
C HIS A 92 -2.51 -3.51 0.92
N TYR A 93 -2.00 -2.36 0.46
CA TYR A 93 -1.40 -2.24 -0.86
C TYR A 93 0.04 -2.75 -0.95
N LEU A 94 0.72 -2.89 0.19
CA LEU A 94 2.09 -3.38 0.20
C LEU A 94 2.14 -4.91 0.08
N PHE A 95 3.30 -5.42 -0.37
CA PHE A 95 3.48 -6.86 -0.50
C PHE A 95 3.50 -7.55 0.86
N PRO A 96 2.79 -8.67 1.01
CA PRO A 96 2.81 -9.43 2.26
C PRO A 96 4.23 -9.94 2.56
N SER A 97 4.62 -9.84 3.81
CA SER A 97 5.91 -10.38 4.29
C SER A 97 5.85 -10.58 5.79
N PRO A 98 6.73 -11.43 6.35
CA PRO A 98 6.81 -11.58 7.81
C PRO A 98 7.05 -10.25 8.53
N GLN A 99 7.86 -9.36 7.96
CA GLN A 99 8.15 -8.06 8.54
C GLN A 99 6.93 -7.14 8.52
N LEU A 100 6.16 -7.17 7.45
CA LEU A 100 4.92 -6.42 7.37
C LEU A 100 3.90 -6.94 8.39
N PHE A 101 3.77 -8.24 8.54
CA PHE A 101 2.87 -8.85 9.52
C PHE A 101 3.26 -8.45 10.95
N ALA A 102 4.54 -8.46 11.25
CA ALA A 102 5.04 -8.02 12.55
C ALA A 102 4.71 -6.54 12.80
N PHE A 103 4.83 -5.70 11.77
CA PHE A 103 4.45 -4.29 11.88
C PHE A 103 2.96 -4.14 12.15
N VAL A 104 2.12 -4.87 11.42
CA VAL A 104 0.65 -4.85 11.61
C VAL A 104 0.31 -5.16 13.07
N GLU A 105 0.99 -6.12 13.67
CA GLU A 105 0.77 -6.49 15.07
C GLU A 105 1.05 -5.36 16.06
N THR A 106 1.89 -4.40 15.68
CA THR A 106 2.19 -3.24 16.53
C THR A 106 1.15 -2.12 16.41
N THR A 107 0.22 -2.23 15.47
CA THR A 107 -0.81 -1.21 15.24
C THR A 107 -2.01 -1.42 16.16
N LYS A 108 -2.94 -0.47 16.14
CA LYS A 108 -4.18 -0.55 16.92
C LYS A 108 -5.06 -1.69 16.40
N GLU A 109 -5.86 -2.27 17.30
CA GLU A 109 -6.76 -3.38 16.95
C GLU A 109 -7.66 -3.11 15.73
N PRO A 110 -8.29 -1.93 15.57
CA PRO A 110 -9.09 -1.68 14.37
C PRO A 110 -8.30 -1.79 13.07
N ILE A 111 -7.03 -1.37 13.08
CA ILE A 111 -6.15 -1.46 11.91
C ILE A 111 -5.84 -2.93 11.62
N GLN A 112 -5.48 -3.68 12.64
CA GLN A 112 -5.19 -5.12 12.51
C GLN A 112 -6.37 -5.87 11.93
N LYS A 113 -7.56 -5.63 12.47
CA LYS A 113 -8.78 -6.29 12.03
C LYS A 113 -9.08 -5.97 10.55
N GLU A 114 -9.00 -4.71 10.18
CA GLU A 114 -9.25 -4.29 8.79
C GLU A 114 -8.22 -4.88 7.84
N TYR A 115 -6.95 -4.90 8.22
CA TYR A 115 -5.90 -5.49 7.41
C TYR A 115 -6.16 -6.96 7.13
N TRP A 116 -6.45 -7.75 8.18
CA TRP A 116 -6.65 -9.19 8.02
C TRP A 116 -7.96 -9.52 7.32
N GLU A 117 -8.98 -8.69 7.48
CA GLU A 117 -10.22 -8.82 6.73
C GLU A 117 -9.97 -8.68 5.22
N LYS A 118 -9.26 -7.63 4.82
CA LYS A 118 -8.92 -7.42 3.42
C LYS A 118 -7.97 -8.48 2.88
N TYR A 119 -7.04 -8.94 3.71
CA TYR A 119 -6.12 -10.02 3.34
C TYR A 119 -6.89 -11.31 3.00
N SER A 120 -7.88 -11.66 3.81
CA SER A 120 -8.65 -12.90 3.60
C SER A 120 -9.51 -12.87 2.33
N TYR A 121 -9.93 -11.69 1.89
CA TYR A 121 -10.76 -11.53 0.68
C TYR A 121 -10.01 -10.99 -0.51
N GLY A 122 -8.77 -10.60 -0.34
CA GLY A 122 -8.01 -9.91 -1.37
C GLY A 122 -7.20 -10.82 -2.27
N SER A 123 -6.48 -10.19 -3.21
CA SER A 123 -5.64 -10.88 -4.19
C SER A 123 -4.42 -11.58 -3.59
N PHE A 124 -4.13 -11.33 -2.32
CA PHE A 124 -3.02 -11.97 -1.61
C PHE A 124 -3.43 -13.26 -0.89
N GLY A 125 -4.67 -13.71 -1.05
CA GLY A 125 -5.21 -14.87 -0.36
C GLY A 125 -4.47 -16.18 -0.62
N HIS A 126 -3.66 -16.26 -1.65
CA HIS A 126 -2.87 -17.44 -1.97
C HIS A 126 -1.45 -17.40 -1.38
N TYR A 127 -1.08 -16.34 -0.67
CA TYR A 127 0.22 -16.27 0.01
C TYR A 127 0.22 -17.25 1.19
N ASP A 128 1.04 -18.29 1.05
CA ASP A 128 1.08 -19.37 2.04
C ASP A 128 2.13 -19.10 3.12
N ASP A 129 1.70 -18.51 4.21
CA ASP A 129 2.52 -18.21 5.36
C ASP A 129 1.79 -18.64 6.64
N THR A 130 2.48 -19.41 7.47
CA THR A 130 1.92 -19.90 8.73
C THR A 130 1.50 -18.76 9.65
N ARG A 131 2.25 -17.65 9.66
CA ARG A 131 1.90 -16.48 10.48
C ARG A 131 0.59 -15.86 10.01
N ALA A 132 0.43 -15.72 8.70
CA ALA A 132 -0.81 -15.18 8.14
C ALA A 132 -2.01 -16.02 8.57
N ARG A 133 -1.88 -17.35 8.53
CA ARG A 133 -2.93 -18.24 9.01
C ARG A 133 -3.25 -18.03 10.47
N MET A 134 -2.26 -17.87 11.32
CA MET A 134 -2.45 -17.63 12.74
C MET A 134 -3.23 -16.34 13.00
N TYR A 135 -2.88 -15.26 12.29
CA TYR A 135 -3.58 -13.98 12.42
C TYR A 135 -5.01 -14.09 11.90
N LEU A 136 -5.24 -14.77 10.78
CA LEU A 136 -6.57 -14.96 10.22
C LEU A 136 -7.47 -15.78 11.16
N ILE A 137 -6.91 -16.83 11.78
CA ILE A 137 -7.65 -17.63 12.77
C ILE A 137 -8.05 -16.76 13.97
N ARG A 138 -7.14 -15.89 14.42
CA ARG A 138 -7.43 -14.99 15.55
C ARG A 138 -8.59 -14.05 15.26
N TRP A 139 -8.61 -13.43 14.07
CA TRP A 139 -9.58 -12.40 13.74
C TRP A 139 -10.84 -12.94 13.04
N PHE A 140 -10.69 -13.99 12.28
CA PHE A 140 -11.79 -14.55 11.47
C PHE A 140 -11.75 -16.08 11.49
N PRO A 141 -12.01 -16.71 12.66
CA PRO A 141 -11.89 -18.16 12.78
C PRO A 141 -12.78 -18.93 11.79
N SER A 142 -13.99 -18.45 11.52
CA SER A 142 -14.93 -19.09 10.62
C SER A 142 -14.50 -19.06 9.15
N ALA A 143 -13.70 -18.08 8.76
CA ALA A 143 -13.27 -17.92 7.38
C ALA A 143 -12.09 -18.85 7.01
N VAL A 144 -11.36 -19.33 8.00
CA VAL A 144 -10.15 -20.15 7.81
C VAL A 144 -10.45 -21.64 7.95
N LEU A 145 -11.47 -21.98 8.73
CA LEU A 145 -11.91 -23.36 8.94
C LEU A 145 -12.90 -23.80 7.87
#